data_2ea82e135f80abceb1164a7d230eb5bf
#
_entry.id   2ea82e135f80abceb1164a7d230eb5bf
#
_cell.length_a   1.000
_cell.length_b   1.000
_cell.length_c   1.000
_cell.angle_alpha   90.00
_cell.angle_beta   90.00
_cell.angle_gamma   90.00
#
_symmetry.space_group_name_H-M   'P 1'
#
loop_
_entity.id
_entity.type
_entity.pdbx_description
1 polymer ?
#
loop_
_entity_poly.entity_id
_entity_poly.type
_entity_poly.pdbx_seq_one_letter_code
_entity_poly.pdbx_strand_id
1 'polypeptide(L)'
;MSALETSVLRALVGEARLSLDSARMLLDEARASASDFTSAPHGEAFALLESRVRQRRELDAASVLANVTTPGGARGVLAEVLSSPELGVLSERLGVLRDAAIRRRAIEALREAAKAIQVGESLATVAERTRGALPILDGAKGRVRETRGDTMVIFDQAAETWTELASGGARALRTGWRDLDEVWRLVPSLHVIGAHPGVGKSALVAGMVRKWTAAGIRVGVEAYEDDAIDMQRRILACDADISLAHLLGFEFVTAEAHAQVERAASERQQCEQFLLVDDAPGPTIADAIASARELHARGARVILLDNMTCVRLDGDGERHLELEDALIRLRSVATSLRVPIIVVGHLKRGQTDGDELTKRPKLTDFAGAAAWERTCRSAIGMWREGDDVVARILKQTNAPCGGEFTVTTHGPSACVVGVERRLGETQPVVRTYTRRGA
;
A
#
# COMPACT_ATOMS: atom_id res chain seq x y z
N MET A 1 10.88 31.94 -6.74
CA MET A 1 11.97 30.92 -6.82
C MET A 1 13.31 31.49 -6.33
N SER A 2 13.81 32.58 -6.87
CA SER A 2 15.13 33.13 -6.46
C SER A 2 15.21 33.47 -4.95
N ALA A 3 14.15 33.95 -4.34
CA ALA A 3 14.11 34.22 -2.89
C ALA A 3 14.29 32.95 -2.04
N LEU A 4 13.68 31.82 -2.45
CA LEU A 4 13.85 30.52 -1.79
C LEU A 4 15.29 30.03 -1.98
N GLU A 5 15.83 30.14 -3.19
CA GLU A 5 17.17 29.70 -3.52
C GLU A 5 18.23 30.48 -2.71
N THR A 6 18.11 31.81 -2.62
CA THR A 6 18.93 32.64 -1.77
C THR A 6 18.81 32.25 -0.29
N SER A 7 17.60 31.97 0.16
CA SER A 7 17.31 31.56 1.54
C SER A 7 17.95 30.21 1.90
N VAL A 8 17.95 29.23 0.97
CA VAL A 8 18.63 27.93 1.14
C VAL A 8 20.14 28.16 1.32
N LEU A 9 20.74 29.01 0.49
CA LEU A 9 22.18 29.31 0.56
C LEU A 9 22.55 30.02 1.86
N ARG A 10 21.72 30.96 2.33
CA ARG A 10 21.92 31.66 3.63
C ARG A 10 21.84 30.67 4.79
N ALA A 11 20.87 29.72 4.74
CA ALA A 11 20.74 28.70 5.75
C ALA A 11 21.93 27.73 5.76
N LEU A 12 22.45 27.35 4.57
CA LEU A 12 23.66 26.52 4.46
C LEU A 12 24.89 27.20 5.06
N VAL A 13 25.08 28.47 4.78
CA VAL A 13 26.20 29.25 5.37
C VAL A 13 26.04 29.40 6.89
N GLY A 14 24.81 29.65 7.35
CA GLY A 14 24.49 29.74 8.78
C GLY A 14 24.79 28.44 9.52
N GLU A 15 24.31 27.34 9.02
CA GLU A 15 24.55 26.02 9.61
C GLU A 15 26.03 25.63 9.60
N ALA A 16 26.72 25.84 8.47
CA ALA A 16 28.13 25.51 8.34
C ALA A 16 29.04 26.37 9.24
N ARG A 17 28.64 27.59 9.57
CA ARG A 17 29.35 28.44 10.54
C ARG A 17 29.18 27.97 11.98
N LEU A 18 28.05 27.31 12.28
CA LEU A 18 27.82 26.68 13.59
C LEU A 18 28.53 25.34 13.68
N SER A 19 28.36 24.49 12.66
CA SER A 19 28.92 23.15 12.59
C SER A 19 29.02 22.67 11.16
N LEU A 20 30.22 22.46 10.67
CA LEU A 20 30.45 21.87 9.33
C LEU A 20 29.94 20.42 9.25
N ASP A 21 30.01 19.67 10.33
CA ASP A 21 29.52 18.29 10.36
C ASP A 21 27.99 18.24 10.34
N SER A 22 27.32 19.18 11.04
CA SER A 22 25.83 19.31 10.96
C SER A 22 25.39 19.70 9.56
N ALA A 23 26.00 20.71 8.96
CA ALA A 23 25.68 21.13 7.60
C ALA A 23 25.92 20.02 6.59
N ARG A 24 26.98 19.24 6.71
CA ARG A 24 27.25 18.07 5.86
C ARG A 24 26.19 17.00 6.02
N MET A 25 25.83 16.67 7.25
CA MET A 25 24.78 15.69 7.54
C MET A 25 23.44 16.09 6.91
N LEU A 26 23.03 17.35 7.05
CA LEU A 26 21.78 17.85 6.47
C LEU A 26 21.81 17.87 4.93
N LEU A 27 22.96 18.15 4.31
CA LEU A 27 23.13 18.06 2.86
C LEU A 27 23.02 16.62 2.37
N ASP A 28 23.61 15.66 3.08
CA ASP A 28 23.55 14.23 2.75
C ASP A 28 22.13 13.70 2.93
N GLU A 29 21.41 14.11 3.97
CA GLU A 29 20.03 13.75 4.23
C GLU A 29 19.08 14.31 3.16
N ALA A 30 19.20 15.59 2.85
CA ALA A 30 18.35 16.25 1.88
C ALA A 30 18.65 15.83 0.43
N ARG A 31 19.86 15.38 0.13
CA ARG A 31 20.32 15.03 -1.23
C ARG A 31 20.06 16.13 -2.27
N ALA A 32 20.15 17.36 -1.83
CA ALA A 32 20.03 18.50 -2.72
C ALA A 32 21.28 18.63 -3.61
N SER A 33 21.10 19.12 -4.82
CA SER A 33 22.18 19.32 -5.81
C SER A 33 22.04 20.66 -6.50
N ALA A 34 23.11 21.11 -7.15
CA ALA A 34 23.10 22.35 -7.93
C ALA A 34 21.99 22.36 -9.01
N SER A 35 21.61 21.20 -9.54
CA SER A 35 20.54 21.07 -10.54
C SER A 35 19.10 21.27 -9.99
N ASP A 36 18.95 21.38 -8.68
CA ASP A 36 17.66 21.69 -8.06
C ASP A 36 17.34 23.18 -8.09
N PHE A 37 18.35 24.02 -8.34
CA PHE A 37 18.20 25.45 -8.51
C PHE A 37 17.73 25.81 -9.93
N THR A 38 16.86 26.83 -10.03
CA THR A 38 16.42 27.36 -11.34
C THR A 38 17.38 28.37 -11.91
N SER A 39 18.05 29.07 -11.04
CA SER A 39 19.02 30.11 -11.39
C SER A 39 20.42 29.50 -11.44
N ALA A 40 21.07 29.56 -12.59
CA ALA A 40 22.44 29.08 -12.75
C ALA A 40 23.42 29.70 -11.73
N PRO A 41 23.39 31.01 -11.45
CA PRO A 41 24.22 31.61 -10.41
C PRO A 41 24.01 31.03 -9.00
N HIS A 42 22.76 30.68 -8.62
CA HIS A 42 22.47 30.06 -7.33
C HIS A 42 22.95 28.62 -7.29
N GLY A 43 22.76 27.84 -8.38
CA GLY A 43 23.27 26.48 -8.51
C GLY A 43 24.80 26.42 -8.42
N GLU A 44 25.49 27.29 -9.11
CA GLU A 44 26.96 27.41 -9.03
C GLU A 44 27.43 27.80 -7.62
N ALA A 45 26.74 28.75 -6.98
CA ALA A 45 27.02 29.13 -5.60
C ALA A 45 26.80 27.96 -4.63
N PHE A 46 25.72 27.21 -4.80
CA PHE A 46 25.46 26.00 -4.02
C PHE A 46 26.56 24.96 -4.18
N ALA A 47 26.94 24.61 -5.42
CA ALA A 47 28.00 23.64 -5.68
C ALA A 47 29.32 24.00 -5.02
N LEU A 48 29.68 25.29 -5.02
CA LEU A 48 30.90 25.78 -4.37
C LEU A 48 30.80 25.62 -2.84
N LEU A 49 29.68 26.05 -2.23
CA LEU A 49 29.49 25.97 -0.79
C LEU A 49 29.44 24.52 -0.32
N GLU A 50 28.68 23.65 -1.05
CA GLU A 50 28.63 22.22 -0.79
C GLU A 50 30.01 21.56 -0.83
N SER A 51 30.81 21.84 -1.87
CA SER A 51 32.17 21.32 -2.00
C SER A 51 33.05 21.69 -0.82
N ARG A 52 32.95 22.93 -0.34
CA ARG A 52 33.73 23.39 0.82
C ARG A 52 33.29 22.71 2.12
N VAL A 53 31.98 22.57 2.35
CA VAL A 53 31.46 21.86 3.51
C VAL A 53 31.93 20.40 3.50
N ARG A 54 31.89 19.73 2.34
CA ARG A 54 32.34 18.33 2.19
C ARG A 54 33.85 18.20 2.42
N GLN A 55 34.66 19.25 2.07
CA GLN A 55 36.10 19.31 2.31
C GLN A 55 36.46 19.83 3.72
N ARG A 56 35.48 20.08 4.58
CA ARG A 56 35.65 20.64 5.93
C ARG A 56 36.37 21.98 5.92
N ARG A 57 36.15 22.81 4.90
CA ARG A 57 36.74 24.17 4.78
C ARG A 57 35.76 25.19 5.29
N GLU A 58 36.24 26.14 6.04
CA GLU A 58 35.46 27.27 6.55
C GLU A 58 34.84 28.10 5.40
N LEU A 59 33.62 28.63 5.68
CA LEU A 59 32.88 29.50 4.75
C LEU A 59 33.11 30.99 5.10
N ASP A 60 34.37 31.40 5.23
CA ASP A 60 34.68 32.80 5.32
C ASP A 60 34.57 33.51 3.95
N ALA A 61 34.08 34.75 3.97
CA ALA A 61 33.76 35.46 2.73
C ALA A 61 35.00 35.69 1.83
N ALA A 62 36.16 36.00 2.41
CA ALA A 62 37.37 36.30 1.64
C ALA A 62 37.87 35.04 0.91
N SER A 63 37.94 33.91 1.61
CA SER A 63 38.37 32.62 1.05
C SER A 63 37.40 32.06 0.03
N VAL A 64 36.09 32.20 0.25
CA VAL A 64 35.04 31.72 -0.71
C VAL A 64 35.10 32.57 -1.98
N LEU A 65 35.07 33.88 -1.87
CA LEU A 65 35.03 34.79 -3.03
C LEU A 65 36.31 34.80 -3.86
N ALA A 66 37.49 34.51 -3.23
CA ALA A 66 38.76 34.38 -3.94
C ALA A 66 38.80 33.20 -4.93
N ASN A 67 37.99 32.15 -4.70
CA ASN A 67 37.96 30.95 -5.54
C ASN A 67 36.85 30.98 -6.62
N VAL A 68 36.13 32.08 -6.77
CA VAL A 68 35.12 32.24 -7.83
C VAL A 68 35.79 32.77 -9.08
N THR A 69 36.05 31.88 -10.03
CA THR A 69 36.73 32.20 -11.30
C THR A 69 35.79 32.73 -12.39
N THR A 70 34.49 32.52 -12.21
CA THR A 70 33.46 32.91 -13.20
C THR A 70 33.06 34.38 -12.99
N PRO A 71 33.29 35.29 -13.97
CA PRO A 71 32.78 36.65 -13.88
C PRO A 71 31.27 36.63 -14.03
N GLY A 72 30.51 37.02 -13.03
CA GLY A 72 29.07 37.16 -13.15
C GLY A 72 28.25 36.73 -11.90
N GLY A 73 27.09 36.26 -12.08
CA GLY A 73 26.03 36.10 -11.08
C GLY A 73 26.39 35.35 -9.79
N ALA A 74 27.16 34.26 -9.86
CA ALA A 74 27.48 33.44 -8.68
C ALA A 74 28.25 34.22 -7.60
N ARG A 75 29.19 35.12 -8.00
CA ARG A 75 29.95 35.96 -7.07
C ARG A 75 29.07 36.94 -6.32
N GLY A 76 28.09 37.55 -7.01
CA GLY A 76 27.12 38.45 -6.40
C GLY A 76 26.22 37.72 -5.39
N VAL A 77 25.71 36.53 -5.77
CA VAL A 77 24.91 35.67 -4.87
C VAL A 77 25.71 35.27 -3.64
N LEU A 78 26.96 34.84 -3.80
CA LEU A 78 27.82 34.46 -2.67
C LEU A 78 28.14 35.64 -1.75
N ALA A 79 28.40 36.84 -2.29
CA ALA A 79 28.64 38.03 -1.48
C ALA A 79 27.42 38.39 -0.63
N GLU A 80 26.23 38.30 -1.20
CA GLU A 80 24.96 38.52 -0.48
C GLU A 80 24.72 37.46 0.61
N VAL A 81 24.85 36.19 0.28
CA VAL A 81 24.59 35.08 1.17
C VAL A 81 25.57 35.04 2.34
N LEU A 82 26.85 35.26 2.09
CA LEU A 82 27.89 35.27 3.13
C LEU A 82 27.77 36.45 4.11
N SER A 83 27.14 37.53 3.68
CA SER A 83 26.90 38.72 4.52
C SER A 83 25.73 38.57 5.47
N SER A 84 24.77 37.69 5.16
CA SER A 84 23.49 37.57 5.91
C SER A 84 23.08 36.10 6.09
N PRO A 85 23.84 35.31 6.88
CA PRO A 85 23.49 33.89 7.11
C PRO A 85 22.23 33.75 7.95
N GLU A 86 21.48 32.66 7.72
CA GLU A 86 20.29 32.30 8.48
C GLU A 86 20.54 31.00 9.24
N LEU A 87 20.06 30.88 10.48
CA LEU A 87 20.32 29.76 11.37
C LEU A 87 19.09 28.84 11.55
N GLY A 88 19.33 27.54 11.69
CA GLY A 88 18.36 26.58 12.21
C GLY A 88 17.25 26.14 11.25
N VAL A 89 17.31 26.47 9.94
CA VAL A 89 16.23 26.22 8.97
C VAL A 89 16.70 25.49 7.70
N LEU A 90 17.94 24.99 7.69
CA LEU A 90 18.53 24.40 6.47
C LEU A 90 17.76 23.15 5.98
N SER A 91 17.44 22.23 6.88
CA SER A 91 16.72 20.98 6.52
C SER A 91 15.37 21.26 5.86
N GLU A 92 14.57 22.13 6.46
CA GLU A 92 13.25 22.52 5.95
C GLU A 92 13.36 23.14 4.55
N ARG A 93 14.30 24.07 4.37
CA ARG A 93 14.47 24.80 3.10
C ARG A 93 15.02 23.93 1.99
N LEU A 94 15.96 23.03 2.30
CA LEU A 94 16.43 22.02 1.34
C LEU A 94 15.28 21.09 0.91
N GLY A 95 14.42 20.67 1.83
CA GLY A 95 13.22 19.90 1.52
C GLY A 95 12.29 20.61 0.53
N VAL A 96 11.96 21.88 0.81
CA VAL A 96 11.09 22.71 -0.05
C VAL A 96 11.71 22.93 -1.43
N LEU A 97 13.01 23.22 -1.50
CA LEU A 97 13.73 23.42 -2.77
C LEU A 97 13.67 22.15 -3.62
N ARG A 98 13.94 20.99 -3.01
CA ARG A 98 13.94 19.71 -3.68
C ARG A 98 12.55 19.32 -4.18
N ASP A 99 11.52 19.50 -3.37
CA ASP A 99 10.12 19.25 -3.79
C ASP A 99 9.74 20.14 -4.99
N ALA A 100 10.14 21.41 -4.98
CA ALA A 100 9.91 22.33 -6.08
C ALA A 100 10.68 21.89 -7.36
N ALA A 101 11.91 21.39 -7.22
CA ALA A 101 12.69 20.86 -8.34
C ALA A 101 12.08 19.59 -8.93
N ILE A 102 11.62 18.67 -8.09
CA ILE A 102 10.93 17.44 -8.50
C ILE A 102 9.65 17.78 -9.27
N ARG A 103 8.81 18.67 -8.74
CA ARG A 103 7.58 19.12 -9.42
C ARG A 103 7.87 19.74 -10.78
N ARG A 104 8.91 20.57 -10.88
CA ARG A 104 9.32 21.21 -12.13
C ARG A 104 9.72 20.16 -13.19
N ARG A 105 10.59 19.21 -12.83
CA ARG A 105 11.03 18.14 -13.73
C ARG A 105 9.85 17.25 -14.18
N ALA A 106 8.91 16.97 -13.29
CA ALA A 106 7.70 16.23 -13.61
C ALA A 106 6.82 16.98 -14.60
N ILE A 107 6.60 18.29 -14.39
CA ILE A 107 5.80 19.12 -15.32
C ILE A 107 6.48 19.19 -16.69
N GLU A 108 7.80 19.28 -16.75
CA GLU A 108 8.54 19.30 -17.99
C GLU A 108 8.43 17.98 -18.76
N ALA A 109 8.61 16.85 -18.07
CA ALA A 109 8.43 15.53 -18.65
C ALA A 109 7.00 15.30 -19.18
N LEU A 110 5.98 15.76 -18.45
CA LEU A 110 4.58 15.69 -18.89
C LEU A 110 4.31 16.60 -20.10
N ARG A 111 4.91 17.79 -20.16
CA ARG A 111 4.81 18.68 -21.33
C ARG A 111 5.46 18.08 -22.56
N GLU A 112 6.63 17.48 -22.41
CA GLU A 112 7.30 16.78 -23.51
C GLU A 112 6.49 15.57 -23.99
N ALA A 113 5.91 14.80 -23.06
CA ALA A 113 5.04 13.69 -23.39
C ALA A 113 3.78 14.15 -24.17
N ALA A 114 3.14 15.21 -23.70
CA ALA A 114 1.97 15.80 -24.38
C ALA A 114 2.33 16.28 -25.79
N LYS A 115 3.49 16.93 -25.97
CA LYS A 115 3.97 17.38 -27.27
C LYS A 115 4.26 16.19 -28.21
N ALA A 116 4.87 15.13 -27.69
CA ALA A 116 5.16 13.92 -28.46
C ALA A 116 3.88 13.23 -28.96
N ILE A 117 2.83 13.18 -28.14
CA ILE A 117 1.50 12.68 -28.53
C ILE A 117 0.89 13.56 -29.64
N GLN A 118 0.99 14.88 -29.54
CA GLN A 118 0.47 15.82 -30.53
C GLN A 118 1.18 15.69 -31.91
N VAL A 119 2.45 15.30 -31.92
CA VAL A 119 3.24 15.09 -33.15
C VAL A 119 3.03 13.68 -33.74
N GLY A 120 2.21 12.83 -33.08
CA GLY A 120 1.86 11.49 -33.58
C GLY A 120 2.85 10.40 -33.20
N GLU A 121 3.72 10.62 -32.19
CA GLU A 121 4.53 9.51 -31.62
C GLU A 121 3.63 8.42 -31.03
N SER A 122 4.07 7.16 -31.09
CA SER A 122 3.31 6.05 -30.53
C SER A 122 3.12 6.19 -29.02
N LEU A 123 1.93 5.89 -28.53
CA LEU A 123 1.62 5.94 -27.09
C LEU A 123 2.57 5.04 -26.27
N ALA A 124 3.03 3.91 -26.85
CA ALA A 124 3.99 3.03 -26.21
C ALA A 124 5.35 3.71 -25.98
N THR A 125 5.86 4.40 -26.99
CA THR A 125 7.14 5.16 -26.92
C THR A 125 7.05 6.30 -25.91
N VAL A 126 5.93 7.03 -25.93
CA VAL A 126 5.69 8.14 -24.98
C VAL A 126 5.55 7.62 -23.55
N ALA A 127 4.82 6.52 -23.34
CA ALA A 127 4.66 5.90 -22.03
C ALA A 127 6.00 5.39 -21.46
N GLU A 128 6.87 4.82 -22.29
CA GLU A 128 8.19 4.35 -21.85
C GLU A 128 9.09 5.52 -21.44
N ARG A 129 9.11 6.60 -22.23
CA ARG A 129 9.85 7.83 -21.92
C ARG A 129 9.34 8.49 -20.64
N THR A 130 8.01 8.58 -20.47
CA THR A 130 7.38 9.15 -19.26
C THR A 130 7.61 8.25 -18.04
N ARG A 131 7.59 6.92 -18.22
CA ARG A 131 7.92 5.94 -17.16
C ARG A 131 9.34 6.10 -16.66
N GLY A 132 10.30 6.47 -17.54
CA GLY A 132 11.67 6.83 -17.15
C GLY A 132 11.77 8.12 -16.32
N ALA A 133 10.83 9.05 -16.49
CA ALA A 133 10.76 10.30 -15.72
C ALA A 133 9.98 10.18 -14.40
N LEU A 134 9.05 9.22 -14.28
CA LEU A 134 8.25 8.97 -13.08
C LEU A 134 9.08 8.52 -11.84
N PRO A 135 10.19 7.75 -11.95
CA PRO A 135 11.07 7.47 -10.81
C PRO A 135 11.63 8.72 -10.16
N ILE A 136 11.64 9.86 -10.85
CA ILE A 136 12.00 11.16 -10.27
C ILE A 136 10.96 11.59 -9.23
N LEU A 137 9.69 11.23 -9.40
CA LEU A 137 8.61 11.47 -8.41
C LEU A 137 8.66 10.48 -7.24
N ASP A 138 9.01 9.22 -7.48
CA ASP A 138 9.25 8.21 -6.45
C ASP A 138 10.62 8.38 -5.76
N GLY A 139 11.58 8.98 -6.44
CA GLY A 139 12.96 9.21 -5.96
C GLY A 139 13.09 10.27 -4.86
N ALA A 140 11.99 10.96 -4.49
CA ALA A 140 11.93 11.82 -3.33
C ALA A 140 12.14 11.06 -2.00
N LYS A 141 11.90 9.73 -1.99
CA LYS A 141 12.28 8.85 -0.88
C LYS A 141 13.49 8.04 -1.31
N GLY A 142 14.69 8.45 -0.85
CA GLY A 142 15.90 7.70 -1.14
C GLY A 142 15.73 6.21 -0.83
N ARG A 143 16.16 5.34 -1.77
CA ARG A 143 16.06 3.87 -1.61
C ARG A 143 16.89 3.35 -0.44
N VAL A 144 17.92 4.09 -0.06
CA VAL A 144 18.81 3.77 1.06
C VAL A 144 18.65 4.84 2.11
N ARG A 145 18.35 4.47 3.33
CA ARG A 145 18.28 5.36 4.50
C ARG A 145 19.09 4.76 5.65
N GLU A 146 19.60 5.62 6.49
CA GLU A 146 20.18 5.21 7.75
C GLU A 146 19.09 4.74 8.71
N THR A 147 19.39 3.68 9.46
CA THR A 147 18.49 3.11 10.47
C THR A 147 18.75 3.66 11.88
N ARG A 148 19.63 4.67 12.00
CA ARG A 148 19.94 5.31 13.28
C ARG A 148 18.66 5.92 13.88
N GLY A 149 18.34 5.46 15.07
CA GLY A 149 17.10 5.87 15.75
C GLY A 149 15.88 5.02 15.46
N ASP A 150 15.88 4.16 14.45
CA ASP A 150 14.73 3.27 14.14
C ASP A 150 14.34 2.38 15.31
N THR A 151 15.30 1.95 16.13
CA THR A 151 15.04 1.11 17.31
C THR A 151 14.12 1.81 18.31
N MET A 152 14.33 3.10 18.55
CA MET A 152 13.44 3.88 19.43
C MET A 152 12.07 4.10 18.80
N VAL A 153 12.03 4.41 17.50
CA VAL A 153 10.76 4.53 16.77
C VAL A 153 9.96 3.23 16.80
N ILE A 154 10.64 2.09 16.63
CA ILE A 154 10.02 0.76 16.75
C ILE A 154 9.50 0.51 18.17
N PHE A 155 10.29 0.87 19.18
CA PHE A 155 9.89 0.76 20.58
C PHE A 155 8.67 1.64 20.89
N ASP A 156 8.69 2.91 20.49
CA ASP A 156 7.58 3.85 20.72
C ASP A 156 6.30 3.37 20.03
N GLN A 157 6.39 2.90 18.79
CA GLN A 157 5.26 2.31 18.08
C GLN A 157 4.73 1.04 18.77
N ALA A 158 5.63 0.20 19.29
CA ALA A 158 5.24 -0.99 20.04
C ALA A 158 4.58 -0.61 21.37
N ALA A 159 5.14 0.36 22.10
CA ALA A 159 4.59 0.84 23.38
C ALA A 159 3.21 1.46 23.21
N GLU A 160 3.00 2.27 22.17
CA GLU A 160 1.69 2.79 21.80
C GLU A 160 0.69 1.65 21.48
N THR A 161 1.14 0.65 20.71
CA THR A 161 0.31 -0.52 20.38
C THR A 161 -0.06 -1.31 21.61
N TRP A 162 0.88 -1.51 22.56
CA TRP A 162 0.61 -2.19 23.82
C TRP A 162 -0.38 -1.43 24.71
N THR A 163 -0.26 -0.11 24.76
CA THR A 163 -1.18 0.76 25.49
C THR A 163 -2.59 0.70 24.89
N GLU A 164 -2.70 0.74 23.56
CA GLU A 164 -3.98 0.60 22.86
C GLU A 164 -4.60 -0.78 23.07
N LEU A 165 -3.82 -1.86 23.02
CA LEU A 165 -4.30 -3.21 23.31
C LEU A 165 -4.78 -3.34 24.76
N ALA A 166 -4.07 -2.75 25.71
CA ALA A 166 -4.45 -2.75 27.12
C ALA A 166 -5.74 -1.97 27.39
N SER A 167 -6.00 -0.91 26.63
CA SER A 167 -7.23 -0.11 26.71
C SER A 167 -8.40 -0.67 25.87
N GLY A 168 -8.22 -1.86 25.24
CA GLY A 168 -9.23 -2.45 24.36
C GLY A 168 -9.29 -1.85 22.95
N GLY A 169 -8.40 -0.92 22.63
CA GLY A 169 -8.21 -0.37 21.29
C GLY A 169 -7.46 -1.34 20.36
N ALA A 170 -7.69 -1.27 19.06
CA ALA A 170 -6.99 -2.09 18.09
C ALA A 170 -6.39 -1.24 16.96
N ARG A 171 -5.07 -1.09 16.94
CA ARG A 171 -4.34 -0.53 15.78
C ARG A 171 -4.16 -1.54 14.65
N ALA A 172 -4.06 -2.83 14.96
CA ALA A 172 -4.01 -3.88 13.95
C ALA A 172 -5.40 -4.11 13.37
N LEU A 173 -5.49 -4.10 12.03
CA LEU A 173 -6.72 -4.46 11.36
C LEU A 173 -7.06 -5.93 11.72
N ARG A 174 -8.23 -6.13 12.28
CA ARG A 174 -8.79 -7.44 12.62
C ARG A 174 -9.87 -7.80 11.63
N THR A 175 -10.05 -9.09 11.37
CA THR A 175 -11.13 -9.59 10.50
C THR A 175 -12.50 -9.46 11.14
N GLY A 176 -12.52 -9.39 12.48
CA GLY A 176 -13.73 -9.40 13.30
C GLY A 176 -14.19 -10.81 13.69
N TRP A 177 -13.41 -11.85 13.36
CA TRP A 177 -13.58 -13.21 13.89
C TRP A 177 -12.41 -13.52 14.84
N ARG A 178 -12.72 -13.70 16.10
CA ARG A 178 -11.71 -13.81 17.16
C ARG A 178 -10.66 -14.86 16.86
N ASP A 179 -11.08 -16.07 16.52
CA ASP A 179 -10.19 -17.21 16.34
C ASP A 179 -9.25 -17.00 15.14
N LEU A 180 -9.75 -16.38 14.07
CA LEU A 180 -8.94 -16.02 12.91
C LEU A 180 -7.97 -14.87 13.26
N ASP A 181 -8.42 -13.88 14.02
CA ASP A 181 -7.61 -12.73 14.45
C ASP A 181 -6.45 -13.11 15.38
N GLU A 182 -6.53 -14.23 16.09
CA GLU A 182 -5.43 -14.74 16.91
C GLU A 182 -4.23 -15.18 16.07
N VAL A 183 -4.48 -15.62 14.84
CA VAL A 183 -3.44 -16.20 13.99
C VAL A 183 -3.19 -15.41 12.71
N TRP A 184 -4.20 -14.88 12.06
CA TRP A 184 -4.02 -14.14 10.82
C TRP A 184 -3.74 -12.66 11.07
N ARG A 185 -2.56 -12.21 10.64
CA ARG A 185 -2.07 -10.85 10.87
C ARG A 185 -2.18 -10.03 9.58
N LEU A 186 -3.15 -9.13 9.53
CA LEU A 186 -3.33 -8.17 8.43
C LEU A 186 -2.45 -6.95 8.64
N VAL A 187 -1.19 -7.06 8.19
CA VAL A 187 -0.21 -5.97 8.21
C VAL A 187 -0.17 -5.28 6.85
N PRO A 188 0.37 -4.04 6.75
CA PRO A 188 0.57 -3.35 5.47
C PRO A 188 1.45 -4.17 4.52
N SER A 189 0.84 -5.00 3.70
CA SER A 189 1.46 -5.89 2.71
C SER A 189 0.39 -6.54 1.84
N LEU A 190 0.80 -7.47 0.96
CA LEU A 190 -0.08 -8.26 0.13
C LEU A 190 -0.48 -9.55 0.84
N HIS A 191 -1.76 -9.83 0.90
CA HIS A 191 -2.39 -11.05 1.43
C HIS A 191 -3.21 -11.71 0.35
N VAL A 192 -3.39 -13.03 0.41
CA VAL A 192 -4.18 -13.75 -0.60
C VAL A 192 -5.17 -14.71 0.04
N ILE A 193 -6.37 -14.77 -0.53
CA ILE A 193 -7.40 -15.77 -0.25
C ILE A 193 -7.58 -16.59 -1.52
N GLY A 194 -7.34 -17.90 -1.44
CA GLY A 194 -7.47 -18.81 -2.58
C GLY A 194 -8.43 -19.94 -2.33
N ALA A 195 -9.25 -20.24 -3.34
CA ALA A 195 -10.11 -21.42 -3.36
C ALA A 195 -10.52 -21.74 -4.79
N HIS A 196 -11.02 -22.94 -5.00
CA HIS A 196 -11.74 -23.25 -6.25
C HIS A 196 -13.04 -22.45 -6.39
N PRO A 197 -13.54 -22.23 -7.62
CA PRO A 197 -14.86 -21.62 -7.82
C PRO A 197 -15.94 -22.34 -7.02
N GLY A 198 -16.92 -21.63 -6.47
CA GLY A 198 -18.04 -22.19 -5.72
C GLY A 198 -17.75 -22.59 -4.26
N VAL A 199 -16.52 -22.50 -3.77
CA VAL A 199 -16.18 -22.79 -2.35
C VAL A 199 -16.68 -21.71 -1.39
N GLY A 200 -16.82 -20.45 -1.84
CA GLY A 200 -17.32 -19.37 -0.97
C GLY A 200 -16.34 -18.24 -0.72
N LYS A 201 -15.38 -17.97 -1.63
CA LYS A 201 -14.47 -16.83 -1.54
C LYS A 201 -15.21 -15.50 -1.39
N SER A 202 -16.13 -15.21 -2.32
CA SER A 202 -16.92 -13.96 -2.31
C SER A 202 -17.84 -13.88 -1.07
N ALA A 203 -18.29 -15.02 -0.54
CA ALA A 203 -19.01 -15.06 0.73
C ALA A 203 -18.12 -14.63 1.92
N LEU A 204 -16.86 -15.07 1.94
CA LEU A 204 -15.89 -14.65 2.96
C LEU A 204 -15.58 -13.15 2.82
N VAL A 205 -15.34 -12.67 1.60
CA VAL A 205 -15.12 -11.24 1.31
C VAL A 205 -16.31 -10.41 1.79
N ALA A 206 -17.55 -10.80 1.44
CA ALA A 206 -18.76 -10.11 1.89
C ALA A 206 -18.87 -10.06 3.42
N GLY A 207 -18.56 -11.18 4.10
CA GLY A 207 -18.54 -11.26 5.56
C GLY A 207 -17.49 -10.33 6.20
N MET A 208 -16.29 -10.22 5.61
CA MET A 208 -15.24 -9.30 6.07
C MET A 208 -15.69 -7.85 5.88
N VAL A 209 -16.17 -7.48 4.70
CA VAL A 209 -16.70 -6.13 4.40
C VAL A 209 -17.81 -5.76 5.37
N ARG A 210 -18.76 -6.68 5.59
CA ARG A 210 -19.88 -6.51 6.54
C ARG A 210 -19.37 -6.15 7.93
N LYS A 211 -18.42 -6.92 8.47
CA LYS A 211 -17.87 -6.70 9.81
C LYS A 211 -17.06 -5.41 9.91
N TRP A 212 -16.22 -5.12 8.93
CA TRP A 212 -15.40 -3.91 8.94
C TRP A 212 -16.23 -2.64 8.84
N THR A 213 -17.20 -2.59 7.93
CA THR A 213 -18.06 -1.42 7.79
C THR A 213 -18.95 -1.21 9.01
N ALA A 214 -19.45 -2.28 9.63
CA ALA A 214 -20.16 -2.20 10.90
C ALA A 214 -19.29 -1.71 12.07
N ALA A 215 -17.98 -1.98 12.03
CA ALA A 215 -17.01 -1.47 13.00
C ALA A 215 -16.50 -0.04 12.66
N GLY A 216 -17.06 0.63 11.67
CA GLY A 216 -16.64 1.98 11.23
C GLY A 216 -15.29 2.00 10.51
N ILE A 217 -14.80 0.85 10.04
CA ILE A 217 -13.56 0.76 9.27
C ILE A 217 -13.89 0.99 7.80
N ARG A 218 -13.25 1.98 7.19
CA ARG A 218 -13.42 2.26 5.76
C ARG A 218 -12.69 1.24 4.91
N VAL A 219 -13.44 0.55 4.05
CA VAL A 219 -12.99 -0.54 3.18
C VAL A 219 -13.02 -0.05 1.74
N GLY A 220 -11.94 -0.30 1.00
CA GLY A 220 -11.92 -0.19 -0.46
C GLY A 220 -12.12 -1.58 -1.08
N VAL A 221 -12.99 -1.70 -2.05
CA VAL A 221 -13.22 -2.95 -2.79
C VAL A 221 -13.05 -2.68 -4.27
N GLU A 222 -12.15 -3.42 -4.89
CA GLU A 222 -11.99 -3.53 -6.34
C GLU A 222 -12.77 -4.78 -6.77
N ALA A 223 -14.03 -4.58 -7.18
CA ALA A 223 -14.99 -5.63 -7.49
C ALA A 223 -14.98 -5.91 -9.00
N TYR A 224 -14.08 -6.79 -9.45
CA TYR A 224 -13.85 -7.03 -10.88
C TYR A 224 -14.44 -8.33 -11.41
N GLU A 225 -14.93 -9.22 -10.54
CA GLU A 225 -15.62 -10.47 -10.92
C GLU A 225 -17.13 -10.31 -10.79
N ASP A 226 -17.61 -9.96 -9.60
CA ASP A 226 -19.01 -9.72 -9.30
C ASP A 226 -19.27 -8.21 -9.24
N ASP A 227 -20.47 -7.77 -9.60
CA ASP A 227 -20.92 -6.40 -9.42
C ASP A 227 -20.89 -6.03 -7.92
N ALA A 228 -20.47 -4.82 -7.62
CA ALA A 228 -20.48 -4.27 -6.26
C ALA A 228 -21.87 -4.37 -5.59
N ILE A 229 -22.93 -4.25 -6.38
CA ILE A 229 -24.32 -4.41 -5.93
C ILE A 229 -24.58 -5.83 -5.45
N ASP A 230 -24.01 -6.85 -6.11
CA ASP A 230 -24.21 -8.25 -5.70
C ASP A 230 -23.56 -8.57 -4.35
N MET A 231 -22.39 -7.99 -4.07
CA MET A 231 -21.80 -8.09 -2.74
C MET A 231 -22.69 -7.40 -1.68
N GLN A 232 -23.22 -6.22 -1.97
CA GLN A 232 -24.10 -5.49 -1.06
C GLN A 232 -25.44 -6.24 -0.85
N ARG A 233 -25.98 -6.88 -1.89
CA ARG A 233 -27.16 -7.76 -1.77
C ARG A 233 -26.90 -8.93 -0.81
N ARG A 234 -25.74 -9.60 -0.91
CA ARG A 234 -25.36 -10.69 0.02
C ARG A 234 -25.29 -10.18 1.46
N ILE A 235 -24.73 -9.01 1.67
CA ILE A 235 -24.61 -8.40 3.00
C ILE A 235 -26.02 -8.03 3.53
N LEU A 236 -26.85 -7.39 2.72
CA LEU A 236 -28.20 -6.99 3.11
C LEU A 236 -29.07 -8.21 3.40
N ALA A 237 -29.01 -9.25 2.57
CA ALA A 237 -29.74 -10.51 2.81
C ALA A 237 -29.31 -11.16 4.13
N CYS A 238 -28.01 -11.11 4.46
CA CYS A 238 -27.48 -11.61 5.72
C CYS A 238 -27.95 -10.78 6.92
N ASP A 239 -27.96 -9.46 6.82
CA ASP A 239 -28.39 -8.56 7.89
C ASP A 239 -29.92 -8.66 8.12
N ALA A 240 -30.69 -8.92 7.05
CA ALA A 240 -32.13 -9.11 7.12
C ALA A 240 -32.56 -10.54 7.47
N ASP A 241 -31.62 -11.49 7.56
CA ASP A 241 -31.89 -12.93 7.79
C ASP A 241 -32.86 -13.52 6.75
N ILE A 242 -32.62 -13.24 5.46
CA ILE A 242 -33.43 -13.72 4.34
C ILE A 242 -32.56 -14.38 3.26
N SER A 243 -33.25 -15.06 2.33
CA SER A 243 -32.59 -15.59 1.12
C SER A 243 -32.16 -14.48 0.17
N LEU A 244 -30.97 -14.62 -0.41
CA LEU A 244 -30.51 -13.74 -1.49
C LEU A 244 -31.47 -13.82 -2.70
N ALA A 245 -32.10 -14.97 -2.92
CA ALA A 245 -33.10 -15.17 -3.99
C ALA A 245 -34.31 -14.23 -3.87
N HIS A 246 -34.69 -13.84 -2.64
CA HIS A 246 -35.71 -12.79 -2.42
C HIS A 246 -35.29 -11.45 -2.98
N LEU A 247 -34.04 -11.02 -2.72
CA LEU A 247 -33.53 -9.73 -3.23
C LEU A 247 -33.28 -9.74 -4.74
N LEU A 248 -33.08 -10.91 -5.33
CA LEU A 248 -32.93 -11.09 -6.77
C LEU A 248 -34.28 -11.28 -7.51
N GLY A 249 -35.38 -11.35 -6.77
CA GLY A 249 -36.73 -11.55 -7.35
C GLY A 249 -37.01 -12.96 -7.83
N PHE A 250 -36.25 -13.97 -7.39
CA PHE A 250 -36.46 -15.37 -7.73
C PHE A 250 -37.41 -16.09 -6.76
N GLU A 251 -37.66 -15.51 -5.61
CA GLU A 251 -38.55 -16.02 -4.58
C GLU A 251 -39.55 -14.96 -4.15
N PHE A 252 -40.77 -15.41 -3.79
CA PHE A 252 -41.82 -14.51 -3.30
C PHE A 252 -41.43 -13.92 -1.93
N VAL A 253 -41.62 -12.61 -1.75
CA VAL A 253 -41.29 -11.90 -0.51
C VAL A 253 -42.56 -11.74 0.32
N THR A 254 -42.59 -12.27 1.54
CA THR A 254 -43.66 -12.04 2.50
C THR A 254 -43.60 -10.63 3.07
N ALA A 255 -44.70 -10.15 3.68
CA ALA A 255 -44.71 -8.83 4.34
C ALA A 255 -43.70 -8.76 5.48
N GLU A 256 -43.48 -9.86 6.21
CA GLU A 256 -42.48 -9.96 7.27
C GLU A 256 -41.06 -9.84 6.71
N ALA A 257 -40.74 -10.57 5.64
CA ALA A 257 -39.43 -10.49 4.98
C ALA A 257 -39.18 -9.10 4.42
N HIS A 258 -40.17 -8.43 3.83
CA HIS A 258 -40.06 -7.06 3.38
C HIS A 258 -39.72 -6.11 4.55
N ALA A 259 -40.41 -6.22 5.68
CA ALA A 259 -40.16 -5.40 6.86
C ALA A 259 -38.76 -5.67 7.47
N GLN A 260 -38.26 -6.93 7.39
CA GLN A 260 -36.91 -7.28 7.79
C GLN A 260 -35.85 -6.60 6.90
N VAL A 261 -36.05 -6.63 5.58
CA VAL A 261 -35.16 -5.96 4.62
C VAL A 261 -35.15 -4.46 4.84
N GLU A 262 -36.32 -3.83 5.01
CA GLU A 262 -36.44 -2.38 5.22
C GLU A 262 -35.69 -1.93 6.50
N ARG A 263 -35.80 -2.70 7.58
CA ARG A 263 -35.09 -2.46 8.83
C ARG A 263 -33.59 -2.61 8.65
N ALA A 264 -33.14 -3.74 8.07
CA ALA A 264 -31.74 -4.00 7.81
C ALA A 264 -31.11 -2.95 6.88
N ALA A 265 -31.85 -2.51 5.84
CA ALA A 265 -31.39 -1.45 4.95
C ALA A 265 -31.22 -0.12 5.68
N SER A 266 -32.17 0.25 6.55
CA SER A 266 -32.10 1.48 7.34
C SER A 266 -30.92 1.48 8.31
N GLU A 267 -30.65 0.35 8.97
CA GLU A 267 -29.48 0.17 9.83
C GLU A 267 -28.18 0.21 9.03
N ARG A 268 -28.17 -0.45 7.87
CA ARG A 268 -27.00 -0.55 7.00
C ARG A 268 -26.60 0.79 6.38
N GLN A 269 -27.55 1.68 6.12
CA GLN A 269 -27.29 3.01 5.54
C GLN A 269 -26.22 3.78 6.34
N GLN A 270 -26.17 3.61 7.66
CA GLN A 270 -25.16 4.22 8.50
C GLN A 270 -23.74 3.69 8.22
N CYS A 271 -23.62 2.48 7.68
CA CYS A 271 -22.36 1.82 7.37
C CYS A 271 -21.87 2.08 5.93
N GLU A 272 -22.74 2.57 5.03
CA GLU A 272 -22.42 2.77 3.60
C GLU A 272 -21.27 3.74 3.39
N GLN A 273 -21.15 4.76 4.22
CA GLN A 273 -20.05 5.73 4.18
C GLN A 273 -18.65 5.09 4.39
N PHE A 274 -18.60 3.85 4.90
CA PHE A 274 -17.37 3.11 5.12
C PHE A 274 -17.05 2.13 4.00
N LEU A 275 -17.85 2.04 2.95
CA LEU A 275 -17.62 1.22 1.78
C LEU A 275 -17.32 2.09 0.56
N LEU A 276 -16.14 1.89 -0.03
CA LEU A 276 -15.71 2.50 -1.28
C LEU A 276 -15.54 1.38 -2.30
N VAL A 277 -16.08 1.54 -3.50
CA VAL A 277 -16.02 0.50 -4.53
C VAL A 277 -15.48 1.06 -5.84
N ASP A 278 -14.66 0.26 -6.50
CA ASP A 278 -14.31 0.37 -7.91
C ASP A 278 -14.73 -0.94 -8.61
N ASP A 279 -15.65 -0.85 -9.52
CA ASP A 279 -16.21 -1.94 -10.32
C ASP A 279 -16.01 -1.73 -11.83
N ALA A 280 -14.97 -0.99 -12.21
CA ALA A 280 -14.63 -0.74 -13.59
C ALA A 280 -14.35 -2.05 -14.34
N PRO A 281 -14.99 -2.30 -15.50
CA PRO A 281 -14.87 -3.57 -16.20
C PRO A 281 -13.48 -3.74 -16.86
N GLY A 282 -12.88 -4.93 -16.68
CA GLY A 282 -11.67 -5.37 -17.36
C GLY A 282 -10.44 -4.48 -17.13
N PRO A 283 -10.10 -4.15 -15.85
CA PRO A 283 -8.98 -3.27 -15.54
C PRO A 283 -7.64 -3.91 -15.92
N THR A 284 -6.67 -3.07 -16.21
CA THR A 284 -5.26 -3.46 -16.23
C THR A 284 -4.68 -3.44 -14.81
N ILE A 285 -3.51 -4.02 -14.61
CA ILE A 285 -2.82 -3.93 -13.31
C ILE A 285 -2.47 -2.47 -12.97
N ALA A 286 -2.25 -1.61 -13.96
CA ALA A 286 -2.03 -0.19 -13.73
C ALA A 286 -3.31 0.51 -13.23
N ASP A 287 -4.47 0.14 -13.76
CA ASP A 287 -5.76 0.65 -13.30
C ASP A 287 -6.05 0.20 -11.87
N ALA A 288 -5.87 -1.08 -11.55
CA ALA A 288 -6.03 -1.59 -10.18
C ALA A 288 -5.11 -0.88 -9.18
N ILE A 289 -3.85 -0.63 -9.55
CA ILE A 289 -2.93 0.14 -8.72
C ILE A 289 -3.39 1.60 -8.54
N ALA A 290 -3.92 2.22 -9.58
CA ALA A 290 -4.46 3.59 -9.52
C ALA A 290 -5.70 3.63 -8.62
N SER A 291 -6.60 2.67 -8.77
CA SER A 291 -7.78 2.48 -7.92
C SER A 291 -7.40 2.30 -6.45
N ALA A 292 -6.46 1.41 -6.14
CA ALA A 292 -5.98 1.19 -4.76
C ALA A 292 -5.48 2.49 -4.12
N ARG A 293 -4.77 3.33 -4.88
CA ARG A 293 -4.29 4.65 -4.42
C ARG A 293 -5.45 5.62 -4.18
N GLU A 294 -6.43 5.64 -5.07
CA GLU A 294 -7.61 6.49 -4.93
C GLU A 294 -8.47 6.06 -3.73
N LEU A 295 -8.76 4.77 -3.59
CA LEU A 295 -9.47 4.22 -2.44
C LEU A 295 -8.78 4.59 -1.13
N HIS A 296 -7.45 4.46 -1.07
CA HIS A 296 -6.67 4.90 0.09
C HIS A 296 -6.76 6.42 0.32
N ALA A 297 -6.66 7.24 -0.73
CA ALA A 297 -6.77 8.70 -0.62
C ALA A 297 -8.14 9.13 -0.09
N ARG A 298 -9.20 8.35 -0.37
CA ARG A 298 -10.54 8.51 0.20
C ARG A 298 -10.68 7.92 1.60
N GLY A 299 -9.60 7.41 2.19
CA GLY A 299 -9.51 6.95 3.58
C GLY A 299 -9.70 5.44 3.79
N ALA A 300 -9.65 4.61 2.75
CA ALA A 300 -9.67 3.16 2.92
C ALA A 300 -8.47 2.70 3.78
N ARG A 301 -8.75 1.88 4.78
CA ARG A 301 -7.76 1.28 5.69
C ARG A 301 -7.41 -0.17 5.34
N VAL A 302 -8.15 -0.75 4.43
CA VAL A 302 -7.94 -2.06 3.83
C VAL A 302 -8.48 -2.01 2.41
N ILE A 303 -7.84 -2.73 1.49
CA ILE A 303 -8.27 -2.84 0.11
C ILE A 303 -8.43 -4.31 -0.22
N LEU A 304 -9.57 -4.67 -0.81
CA LEU A 304 -9.89 -6.01 -1.31
C LEU A 304 -9.90 -5.95 -2.83
N LEU A 305 -9.20 -6.88 -3.49
CA LEU A 305 -9.24 -7.07 -4.94
C LEU A 305 -9.90 -8.43 -5.24
N ASP A 306 -11.14 -8.42 -5.70
CA ASP A 306 -11.94 -9.60 -6.03
C ASP A 306 -12.33 -9.58 -7.52
N ASN A 307 -11.63 -10.30 -8.42
CA ASN A 307 -10.44 -11.09 -8.15
C ASN A 307 -9.32 -10.79 -9.17
N MET A 308 -8.12 -11.31 -8.89
CA MET A 308 -6.93 -11.09 -9.71
C MET A 308 -7.03 -11.69 -11.11
N THR A 309 -7.88 -12.69 -11.35
CA THR A 309 -8.03 -13.32 -12.67
C THR A 309 -8.75 -12.43 -13.67
N CYS A 310 -9.49 -11.44 -13.20
CA CYS A 310 -10.18 -10.44 -14.03
C CYS A 310 -9.28 -9.25 -14.39
N VAL A 311 -8.11 -9.13 -13.78
CA VAL A 311 -7.14 -8.08 -14.06
C VAL A 311 -6.28 -8.48 -15.25
N ARG A 312 -6.19 -7.60 -16.27
CA ARG A 312 -5.30 -7.78 -17.40
C ARG A 312 -3.87 -7.45 -16.97
N LEU A 313 -2.97 -8.40 -17.21
CA LEU A 313 -1.54 -8.23 -16.95
C LEU A 313 -0.90 -7.47 -18.12
N ASP A 314 0.10 -6.65 -17.81
CA ASP A 314 0.84 -5.88 -18.81
C ASP A 314 1.94 -6.79 -19.41
N GLY A 315 1.93 -7.02 -20.71
CA GLY A 315 3.00 -7.70 -21.44
C GLY A 315 2.53 -8.76 -22.43
N ASP A 316 3.44 -9.13 -23.33
CA ASP A 316 3.28 -10.21 -24.31
C ASP A 316 4.17 -11.43 -23.95
N GLY A 317 4.60 -11.50 -22.67
CA GLY A 317 5.53 -12.49 -22.16
C GLY A 317 4.86 -13.73 -21.57
N GLU A 318 5.63 -14.47 -20.78
CA GLU A 318 5.11 -15.64 -20.07
C GLU A 318 4.20 -15.20 -18.90
N ARG A 319 2.94 -15.59 -18.94
CA ARG A 319 1.89 -15.16 -17.98
C ARG A 319 2.29 -15.29 -16.51
N HIS A 320 3.17 -16.22 -16.16
CA HIS A 320 3.61 -16.38 -14.77
C HIS A 320 4.60 -15.29 -14.33
N LEU A 321 5.42 -14.75 -15.22
CA LEU A 321 6.34 -13.64 -14.95
C LEU A 321 5.56 -12.31 -14.84
N GLU A 322 4.58 -12.13 -15.70
CA GLU A 322 3.68 -10.97 -15.65
C GLU A 322 2.87 -10.95 -14.34
N LEU A 323 2.37 -12.10 -13.90
CA LEU A 323 1.71 -12.22 -12.61
C LEU A 323 2.67 -11.89 -11.44
N GLU A 324 3.92 -12.38 -11.50
CA GLU A 324 4.92 -12.08 -10.47
C GLU A 324 5.19 -10.57 -10.39
N ASP A 325 5.39 -9.90 -11.53
CA ASP A 325 5.56 -8.44 -11.57
C ASP A 325 4.34 -7.70 -11.01
N ALA A 326 3.14 -8.09 -11.41
CA ALA A 326 1.90 -7.51 -10.93
C ALA A 326 1.77 -7.62 -9.40
N LEU A 327 2.07 -8.78 -8.83
CA LEU A 327 2.01 -9.01 -7.38
C LEU A 327 3.10 -8.23 -6.64
N ILE A 328 4.31 -8.10 -7.20
CA ILE A 328 5.38 -7.27 -6.64
C ILE A 328 4.96 -5.80 -6.61
N ARG A 329 4.34 -5.30 -7.68
CA ARG A 329 3.82 -3.93 -7.76
C ARG A 329 2.71 -3.69 -6.73
N LEU A 330 1.72 -4.59 -6.62
CA LEU A 330 0.66 -4.51 -5.60
C LEU A 330 1.22 -4.53 -4.17
N ARG A 331 2.19 -5.41 -3.89
CA ARG A 331 2.87 -5.44 -2.59
C ARG A 331 3.59 -4.13 -2.29
N SER A 332 4.28 -3.55 -3.29
CA SER A 332 4.94 -2.25 -3.15
C SER A 332 3.95 -1.15 -2.81
N VAL A 333 2.79 -1.14 -3.48
CA VAL A 333 1.68 -0.21 -3.20
C VAL A 333 1.15 -0.39 -1.78
N ALA A 334 0.82 -1.62 -1.37
CA ALA A 334 0.35 -1.93 -0.01
C ALA A 334 1.31 -1.40 1.06
N THR A 335 2.62 -1.60 0.85
CA THR A 335 3.65 -1.15 1.78
C THR A 335 3.78 0.38 1.78
N SER A 336 3.74 1.03 0.62
CA SER A 336 3.86 2.48 0.49
C SER A 336 2.66 3.23 1.07
N LEU A 337 1.46 2.70 0.88
CA LEU A 337 0.21 3.23 1.43
C LEU A 337 0.01 2.87 2.91
N ARG A 338 0.80 1.93 3.44
CA ARG A 338 0.67 1.39 4.80
C ARG A 338 -0.70 0.78 5.09
N VAL A 339 -1.29 0.11 4.09
CA VAL A 339 -2.56 -0.61 4.23
C VAL A 339 -2.42 -2.06 3.74
N PRO A 340 -3.13 -3.04 4.33
CA PRO A 340 -3.21 -4.36 3.76
C PRO A 340 -4.00 -4.33 2.45
N ILE A 341 -3.47 -5.00 1.43
CA ILE A 341 -4.19 -5.34 0.20
C ILE A 341 -4.44 -6.85 0.24
N ILE A 342 -5.70 -7.25 0.16
CA ILE A 342 -6.12 -8.65 0.15
C ILE A 342 -6.61 -8.98 -1.25
N VAL A 343 -5.93 -9.92 -1.90
CA VAL A 343 -6.26 -10.35 -3.25
C VAL A 343 -6.97 -11.70 -3.20
N VAL A 344 -8.07 -11.82 -3.90
CA VAL A 344 -8.74 -13.08 -4.13
C VAL A 344 -8.15 -13.74 -5.38
N GLY A 345 -7.76 -15.02 -5.25
CA GLY A 345 -7.17 -15.80 -6.32
C GLY A 345 -7.87 -17.12 -6.53
N HIS A 346 -7.80 -17.65 -7.75
CA HIS A 346 -8.27 -19.00 -8.07
C HIS A 346 -7.13 -20.02 -7.94
N LEU A 347 -7.51 -21.23 -7.50
CA LEU A 347 -6.62 -22.38 -7.56
C LEU A 347 -6.65 -23.00 -8.95
N LYS A 348 -5.55 -23.62 -9.36
CA LYS A 348 -5.47 -24.39 -10.62
C LYS A 348 -6.46 -25.55 -10.57
N ARG A 349 -7.14 -25.80 -11.68
CA ARG A 349 -7.90 -27.05 -11.84
C ARG A 349 -6.93 -28.21 -11.88
N GLY A 350 -7.18 -29.23 -11.04
CA GLY A 350 -6.37 -30.43 -11.00
C GLY A 350 -6.64 -31.34 -12.22
N GLN A 351 -5.65 -32.16 -12.59
CA GLN A 351 -5.82 -33.20 -13.61
C GLN A 351 -6.34 -34.53 -13.02
N THR A 352 -6.84 -34.52 -11.78
CA THR A 352 -7.26 -35.73 -11.06
C THR A 352 -8.78 -35.87 -11.03
N ASP A 353 -9.29 -37.08 -11.23
CA ASP A 353 -10.70 -37.50 -11.23
C ASP A 353 -11.37 -37.39 -9.84
N GLY A 354 -11.24 -36.27 -9.14
CA GLY A 354 -11.84 -36.02 -7.85
C GLY A 354 -12.57 -34.69 -7.81
N ASP A 355 -13.52 -34.54 -6.89
CA ASP A 355 -14.22 -33.28 -6.67
C ASP A 355 -13.21 -32.23 -6.21
N GLU A 356 -12.90 -31.26 -7.09
CA GLU A 356 -11.93 -30.19 -6.84
C GLU A 356 -12.29 -29.35 -5.61
N LEU A 357 -13.58 -29.29 -5.25
CA LEU A 357 -14.08 -28.51 -4.13
C LEU A 357 -13.62 -29.08 -2.77
N THR A 358 -13.40 -30.40 -2.71
CA THR A 358 -13.04 -31.13 -1.48
C THR A 358 -11.52 -31.26 -1.29
N LYS A 359 -10.73 -30.89 -2.30
CA LYS A 359 -9.28 -30.99 -2.21
C LYS A 359 -8.72 -29.93 -1.28
N ARG A 360 -7.99 -30.34 -0.24
CA ARG A 360 -7.25 -29.44 0.66
C ARG A 360 -6.20 -28.65 -0.14
N PRO A 361 -6.28 -27.31 -0.22
CA PRO A 361 -5.37 -26.53 -1.02
C PRO A 361 -3.98 -26.44 -0.38
N LYS A 362 -2.99 -26.37 -1.27
CA LYS A 362 -1.61 -26.00 -0.93
C LYS A 362 -1.26 -24.71 -1.63
N LEU A 363 -0.22 -24.03 -1.18
CA LEU A 363 0.27 -22.82 -1.83
C LEU A 363 0.68 -23.07 -3.30
N THR A 364 1.17 -24.29 -3.59
CA THR A 364 1.52 -24.75 -4.94
C THR A 364 0.31 -24.89 -5.89
N ASP A 365 -0.89 -24.94 -5.36
CA ASP A 365 -2.10 -25.09 -6.16
C ASP A 365 -2.60 -23.74 -6.73
N PHE A 366 -2.06 -22.62 -6.29
CA PHE A 366 -2.37 -21.32 -6.89
C PHE A 366 -1.89 -21.23 -8.34
N ALA A 367 -2.65 -20.60 -9.20
CA ALA A 367 -2.19 -20.28 -10.55
C ALA A 367 -1.00 -19.30 -10.44
N GLY A 368 0.20 -19.68 -10.96
CA GLY A 368 1.41 -18.91 -10.71
C GLY A 368 1.99 -19.05 -9.30
N ALA A 369 1.92 -20.26 -8.73
CA ALA A 369 2.26 -20.58 -7.34
C ALA A 369 3.55 -19.95 -6.81
N ALA A 370 4.64 -19.98 -7.59
CA ALA A 370 5.92 -19.40 -7.21
C ALA A 370 5.85 -17.88 -6.99
N ALA A 371 5.05 -17.18 -7.78
CA ALA A 371 4.83 -15.74 -7.64
C ALA A 371 4.10 -15.41 -6.31
N TRP A 372 3.05 -16.16 -6.00
CA TRP A 372 2.31 -16.01 -4.74
C TRP A 372 3.19 -16.35 -3.53
N GLU A 373 3.94 -17.46 -3.63
CA GLU A 373 4.83 -17.90 -2.55
C GLU A 373 5.89 -16.85 -2.22
N ARG A 374 6.48 -16.22 -3.22
CA ARG A 374 7.53 -15.21 -3.02
C ARG A 374 6.97 -13.86 -2.57
N THR A 375 5.77 -13.49 -3.02
CA THR A 375 5.30 -12.11 -2.93
C THR A 375 4.33 -11.87 -1.78
N CYS A 376 3.37 -12.78 -1.51
CA CYS A 376 2.38 -12.54 -0.46
C CYS A 376 2.97 -12.70 0.95
N ARG A 377 2.46 -11.89 1.89
CA ARG A 377 2.79 -11.95 3.31
C ARG A 377 2.11 -13.10 4.01
N SER A 378 0.86 -13.34 3.64
CA SER A 378 0.08 -14.48 4.11
C SER A 378 -0.84 -15.00 3.02
N ALA A 379 -1.21 -16.27 3.14
CA ALA A 379 -2.14 -16.95 2.24
C ALA A 379 -3.13 -17.80 3.04
N ILE A 380 -4.40 -17.67 2.72
CA ILE A 380 -5.48 -18.54 3.19
C ILE A 380 -5.95 -19.40 2.01
N GLY A 381 -6.06 -20.70 2.24
CA GLY A 381 -6.71 -21.64 1.33
C GLY A 381 -8.03 -22.09 1.89
N MET A 382 -9.05 -22.23 1.03
CA MET A 382 -10.38 -22.69 1.42
C MET A 382 -10.80 -23.90 0.57
N TRP A 383 -11.54 -24.83 1.18
CA TRP A 383 -12.11 -26.01 0.50
C TRP A 383 -13.41 -26.44 1.19
N ARG A 384 -14.12 -27.39 0.59
CA ARG A 384 -15.28 -28.06 1.20
C ARG A 384 -14.88 -29.38 1.83
N GLU A 385 -15.42 -29.66 3.00
CA GLU A 385 -15.30 -30.94 3.69
C GLU A 385 -16.69 -31.39 4.14
N GLY A 386 -17.33 -32.21 3.30
CA GLY A 386 -18.77 -32.48 3.41
C GLY A 386 -19.56 -31.20 3.18
N ASP A 387 -20.44 -30.87 4.12
CA ASP A 387 -21.23 -29.64 4.07
C ASP A 387 -20.50 -28.40 4.59
N ASP A 388 -19.36 -28.61 5.26
CA ASP A 388 -18.56 -27.52 5.85
C ASP A 388 -17.66 -26.85 4.80
N VAL A 389 -17.50 -25.56 4.95
CA VAL A 389 -16.40 -24.81 4.33
C VAL A 389 -15.27 -24.67 5.35
N VAL A 390 -14.09 -25.08 4.95
CA VAL A 390 -12.90 -25.04 5.80
C VAL A 390 -11.89 -24.06 5.22
N ALA A 391 -11.27 -23.29 6.09
CA ALA A 391 -10.18 -22.39 5.75
C ALA A 391 -8.91 -22.78 6.53
N ARG A 392 -7.73 -22.60 5.91
CA ARG A 392 -6.42 -22.83 6.54
C ARG A 392 -5.43 -21.75 6.15
N ILE A 393 -4.59 -21.37 7.12
CA ILE A 393 -3.45 -20.48 6.84
C ILE A 393 -2.32 -21.29 6.22
N LEU A 394 -2.12 -21.13 4.91
CA LEU A 394 -1.11 -21.84 4.12
C LEU A 394 0.27 -21.22 4.25
N LYS A 395 0.32 -19.90 4.43
CA LYS A 395 1.54 -19.12 4.59
C LYS A 395 1.29 -17.96 5.53
N GLN A 396 2.27 -17.68 6.39
CA GLN A 396 2.35 -16.41 7.12
C GLN A 396 3.80 -16.12 7.49
N THR A 397 4.27 -14.91 7.22
CA THR A 397 5.61 -14.49 7.61
C THR A 397 5.58 -13.92 9.03
N ASN A 398 6.51 -14.35 9.88
CA ASN A 398 6.69 -13.92 11.27
C ASN A 398 5.54 -14.32 12.22
N ALA A 399 4.76 -15.34 11.85
CA ALA A 399 3.79 -15.96 12.74
C ALA A 399 3.60 -17.44 12.36
N PRO A 400 3.04 -18.26 13.24
CA PRO A 400 2.78 -19.66 12.93
C PRO A 400 1.85 -19.82 11.73
N CYS A 401 2.15 -20.81 10.88
CA CYS A 401 1.27 -21.26 9.81
C CYS A 401 0.46 -22.47 10.29
N GLY A 402 -0.64 -22.76 9.62
CA GLY A 402 -1.55 -23.84 9.98
C GLY A 402 -2.75 -23.32 10.77
N GLY A 403 -3.44 -24.23 11.42
CA GLY A 403 -4.76 -23.96 12.00
C GLY A 403 -5.85 -24.04 10.94
N GLU A 404 -6.81 -24.91 11.18
CA GLU A 404 -8.00 -25.03 10.34
C GLU A 404 -9.19 -24.38 11.04
N PHE A 405 -10.03 -23.76 10.24
CA PHE A 405 -11.20 -23.02 10.71
C PHE A 405 -12.41 -23.48 9.95
N THR A 406 -13.49 -23.77 10.65
CA THR A 406 -14.81 -23.91 10.03
C THR A 406 -15.33 -22.52 9.69
N VAL A 407 -15.72 -22.33 8.44
CA VAL A 407 -16.27 -21.08 7.92
C VAL A 407 -17.78 -21.25 7.82
N THR A 408 -18.51 -20.62 8.72
CA THR A 408 -19.96 -20.66 8.76
C THR A 408 -20.54 -19.61 7.85
N THR A 409 -21.29 -20.01 6.85
CA THR A 409 -22.04 -19.11 5.98
C THR A 409 -23.49 -19.02 6.45
N HIS A 410 -24.08 -17.84 6.37
CA HIS A 410 -25.53 -17.72 6.35
C HIS A 410 -26.00 -18.29 5.00
N GLY A 411 -26.46 -19.53 5.00
CA GLY A 411 -26.73 -20.32 3.80
C GLY A 411 -27.53 -19.56 2.73
N PRO A 412 -28.71 -18.98 3.11
CA PRO A 412 -29.56 -18.29 2.15
C PRO A 412 -28.93 -17.02 1.52
N SER A 413 -28.07 -16.31 2.24
CA SER A 413 -27.46 -15.06 1.75
C SER A 413 -26.08 -15.24 1.11
N ALA A 414 -25.48 -16.43 1.24
CA ALA A 414 -24.10 -16.68 0.83
C ALA A 414 -23.10 -15.63 1.38
N CYS A 415 -23.26 -15.24 2.65
CA CYS A 415 -22.37 -14.35 3.39
C CYS A 415 -21.80 -15.10 4.59
N VAL A 416 -20.49 -14.93 4.89
CA VAL A 416 -19.88 -15.57 6.07
C VAL A 416 -20.25 -14.80 7.34
N VAL A 417 -20.77 -15.54 8.31
CA VAL A 417 -21.18 -15.02 9.62
C VAL A 417 -20.23 -15.45 10.75
N GLY A 418 -19.54 -16.58 10.59
CA GLY A 418 -18.63 -17.13 11.59
C GLY A 418 -17.38 -17.74 10.97
N VAL A 419 -16.26 -17.63 11.71
CA VAL A 419 -15.01 -18.36 11.43
C VAL A 419 -14.48 -18.82 12.77
N GLU A 420 -14.49 -20.12 13.00
CA GLU A 420 -14.17 -20.74 14.29
C GLU A 420 -13.07 -21.79 14.12
N ARG A 421 -12.16 -21.87 15.09
CA ARG A 421 -11.08 -22.85 15.06
C ARG A 421 -11.62 -24.27 15.23
N ARG A 422 -11.17 -25.20 14.40
CA ARG A 422 -11.50 -26.61 14.54
C ARG A 422 -10.79 -27.22 15.75
N LEU A 423 -11.54 -27.89 16.61
CA LEU A 423 -11.02 -28.58 17.79
C LEU A 423 -10.31 -29.88 17.35
N GLY A 424 -9.11 -30.13 17.84
CA GLY A 424 -8.32 -31.35 17.59
C GLY A 424 -7.04 -31.16 16.79
N GLU A 425 -6.79 -29.99 16.22
CA GLU A 425 -5.48 -29.67 15.65
C GLU A 425 -4.53 -29.12 16.70
N THR A 426 -3.30 -29.66 16.69
CA THR A 426 -2.20 -29.18 17.53
C THR A 426 -2.03 -27.67 17.35
N GLN A 427 -2.04 -26.93 18.46
CA GLN A 427 -1.69 -25.50 18.43
C GLN A 427 -0.40 -25.31 17.64
N PRO A 428 -0.35 -24.31 16.74
CA PRO A 428 0.89 -23.96 16.11
C PRO A 428 1.92 -23.73 17.23
N VAL A 429 3.00 -24.48 17.22
CA VAL A 429 4.05 -24.40 18.23
C VAL A 429 4.62 -22.98 18.18
N VAL A 430 4.17 -22.13 19.07
CA VAL A 430 4.84 -20.87 19.39
C VAL A 430 6.16 -21.28 20.01
N ARG A 431 7.25 -21.30 19.22
CA ARG A 431 8.59 -21.42 19.77
C ARG A 431 8.85 -20.19 20.64
N THR A 432 8.53 -20.28 21.90
CA THR A 432 9.01 -19.34 22.90
C THR A 432 10.52 -19.48 22.93
N TYR A 433 11.21 -18.45 22.45
CA TYR A 433 12.65 -18.33 22.70
C TYR A 433 12.81 -18.03 24.19
N THR A 434 12.89 -19.07 25.01
CA THR A 434 13.45 -18.95 26.34
C THR A 434 14.92 -18.60 26.19
N ARG A 435 15.32 -17.40 26.60
CA ARG A 435 16.72 -17.05 26.81
C ARG A 435 17.31 -18.18 27.68
N ARG A 436 18.17 -19.00 27.11
CA ARG A 436 19.09 -19.81 27.92
C ARG A 436 19.96 -18.82 28.67
N GLY A 437 19.93 -18.91 30.00
CA GLY A 437 20.56 -17.98 30.88
C GLY A 437 22.04 -17.74 30.55
N ALA A 438 22.44 -16.51 30.83
CA ALA A 438 23.85 -16.13 30.94
C ALA A 438 24.47 -16.77 32.15
#